data_52e353c5899c77f52ef92120273bd04e
#
_entry.id   52e353c5899c77f52ef92120273bd04e
#
_cell.length_a   1.000
_cell.length_b   1.000
_cell.length_c   1.000
_cell.angle_alpha   90.00
_cell.angle_beta   90.00
_cell.angle_gamma   90.00
#
_symmetry.space_group_name_H-M   'P 1'
#
loop_
_entity.id
_entity.type
_entity.pdbx_description
1 polymer ?
#
loop_
_entity_poly.entity_id
_entity_poly.type
_entity_poly.pdbx_seq_one_letter_code
_entity_poly.pdbx_strand_id
1 'polypeptide(L)'
;MAIQPTTTSTTLSTTSTPTTAKSGMGKDDFLKLLVGQLKNQDPQNPQGSGEFMGQMAQFSMLEQLTNLTTAMNDSRTVGLLGHEVTYIGADKTPVTGTVESVNVSGKSPTITIDGNAGIDPARVTEVR
;
A
#
# COMPACT_ATOMS: atom_id res chain seq x y z
N MET A 1 -26.18 -28.42 -56.86
CA MET A 1 -25.03 -27.55 -56.80
C MET A 1 -25.17 -26.70 -55.55
N ALA A 2 -24.53 -27.06 -54.45
CA ALA A 2 -24.60 -26.36 -53.17
C ALA A 2 -23.25 -25.67 -52.93
N ILE A 3 -23.28 -24.35 -52.80
CA ILE A 3 -22.10 -23.51 -52.53
C ILE A 3 -22.01 -23.30 -51.01
N GLN A 4 -20.96 -23.82 -50.43
CA GLN A 4 -20.63 -23.60 -49.00
C GLN A 4 -19.98 -22.22 -48.81
N PRO A 5 -20.37 -21.42 -47.83
CA PRO A 5 -19.63 -20.22 -47.48
C PRO A 5 -18.45 -20.56 -46.58
N THR A 6 -17.28 -20.14 -47.01
CA THR A 6 -16.02 -20.20 -46.25
C THR A 6 -16.06 -19.14 -45.12
N THR A 7 -16.09 -19.59 -43.87
CA THR A 7 -15.96 -18.71 -42.73
C THR A 7 -14.47 -18.44 -42.43
N THR A 8 -14.04 -17.23 -42.70
CA THR A 8 -12.71 -16.73 -42.33
C THR A 8 -12.69 -16.45 -40.82
N SER A 9 -11.99 -17.28 -40.08
CA SER A 9 -11.72 -17.04 -38.64
C SER A 9 -10.69 -15.93 -38.49
N THR A 10 -11.14 -14.76 -38.09
CA THR A 10 -10.26 -13.67 -37.69
C THR A 10 -9.71 -13.98 -36.29
N THR A 11 -8.43 -14.27 -36.23
CA THR A 11 -7.69 -14.44 -34.97
C THR A 11 -7.57 -13.07 -34.29
N LEU A 12 -8.30 -12.85 -33.21
CA LEU A 12 -8.12 -11.72 -32.30
C LEU A 12 -6.79 -11.91 -31.54
N SER A 13 -5.82 -11.09 -31.90
CA SER A 13 -4.60 -10.94 -31.12
C SER A 13 -4.97 -10.45 -29.71
N THR A 14 -4.81 -11.30 -28.70
CA THR A 14 -4.91 -10.92 -27.30
C THR A 14 -3.75 -10.01 -26.96
N THR A 15 -4.04 -8.73 -26.85
CA THR A 15 -3.14 -7.74 -26.22
C THR A 15 -2.89 -8.18 -24.80
N SER A 16 -1.68 -8.66 -24.53
CA SER A 16 -1.23 -8.94 -23.18
C SER A 16 -1.19 -7.64 -22.38
N THR A 17 -2.15 -7.48 -21.51
CA THR A 17 -2.14 -6.45 -20.46
C THR A 17 -0.83 -6.58 -19.66
N PRO A 18 -0.05 -5.50 -19.46
CA PRO A 18 1.12 -5.59 -18.60
C PRO A 18 0.65 -5.96 -17.19
N THR A 19 1.01 -7.14 -16.76
CA THR A 19 0.84 -7.58 -15.38
C THR A 19 1.48 -6.52 -14.50
N THR A 20 0.67 -5.84 -13.68
CA THR A 20 1.11 -4.92 -12.65
C THR A 20 2.17 -5.64 -11.82
N ALA A 21 3.43 -5.24 -11.97
CA ALA A 21 4.53 -5.79 -11.21
C ALA A 21 4.20 -5.61 -9.73
N LYS A 22 4.08 -6.74 -9.04
CA LYS A 22 3.87 -6.85 -7.61
C LYS A 22 4.87 -5.93 -6.91
N SER A 23 4.38 -4.87 -6.27
CA SER A 23 5.12 -3.91 -5.44
C SER A 23 5.89 -4.63 -4.34
N GLY A 24 7.06 -5.15 -4.62
CA GLY A 24 7.82 -5.97 -3.70
C GLY A 24 9.24 -6.27 -4.13
N MET A 25 9.75 -5.55 -5.12
CA MET A 25 11.20 -5.61 -5.38
C MET A 25 11.85 -4.74 -4.31
N GLY A 26 12.33 -5.41 -3.25
CA GLY A 26 13.00 -4.75 -2.15
C GLY A 26 14.28 -4.05 -2.62
N LYS A 27 14.71 -3.05 -1.88
CA LYS A 27 15.97 -2.32 -2.06
C LYS A 27 17.14 -3.28 -2.32
N ASP A 28 17.13 -4.44 -1.68
CA ASP A 28 18.20 -5.45 -1.79
C ASP A 28 18.19 -6.17 -3.14
N ASP A 29 17.03 -6.46 -3.71
CA ASP A 29 16.93 -7.08 -5.04
C ASP A 29 17.34 -6.11 -6.14
N PHE A 30 17.04 -4.83 -5.94
CA PHE A 30 17.50 -3.77 -6.83
C PHE A 30 19.03 -3.59 -6.76
N LEU A 31 19.60 -3.55 -5.58
CA LEU A 31 21.08 -3.46 -5.42
C LEU A 31 21.78 -4.63 -6.10
N LYS A 32 21.22 -5.84 -6.04
CA LYS A 32 21.75 -7.01 -6.76
C LYS A 32 21.72 -6.82 -8.28
N LEU A 33 20.62 -6.28 -8.82
CA LEU A 33 20.49 -5.98 -10.25
C LEU A 33 21.47 -4.88 -10.68
N LEU A 34 21.63 -3.83 -9.86
CA LEU A 34 22.56 -2.73 -10.13
C LEU A 34 24.02 -3.21 -10.16
N VAL A 35 24.39 -4.04 -9.19
CA VAL A 35 25.74 -4.66 -9.16
C VAL A 35 25.94 -5.58 -10.37
N GLY A 36 24.91 -6.33 -10.79
CA GLY A 36 24.94 -7.17 -11.98
C GLY A 36 25.10 -6.35 -13.28
N GLN A 37 24.43 -5.22 -13.38
CA GLN A 37 24.54 -4.31 -14.53
C GLN A 37 25.91 -3.60 -14.54
N LEU A 38 26.40 -3.14 -13.39
CA LEU A 38 27.71 -2.48 -13.29
C LEU A 38 28.86 -3.41 -13.68
N LYS A 39 28.69 -4.70 -13.43
CA LYS A 39 29.68 -5.73 -13.79
C LYS A 39 29.74 -6.06 -15.28
N ASN A 40 28.67 -5.75 -16.03
CA ASN A 40 28.52 -6.01 -17.47
C ASN A 40 28.47 -4.73 -18.33
N GLN A 41 28.61 -3.54 -17.75
CA GLN A 41 28.58 -2.26 -18.48
C GLN A 41 29.97 -1.93 -19.05
N ASP A 42 29.96 -1.53 -20.32
CA ASP A 42 31.09 -0.88 -20.98
C ASP A 42 31.32 0.50 -20.32
N PRO A 43 32.54 0.81 -19.82
CA PRO A 43 32.82 2.03 -19.06
C PRO A 43 32.65 3.33 -19.86
N GLN A 44 32.33 3.27 -21.14
CA GLN A 44 32.22 4.45 -22.00
C GLN A 44 30.82 5.05 -22.13
N ASN A 45 29.75 4.45 -21.59
CA ASN A 45 28.41 5.03 -21.71
C ASN A 45 27.50 4.72 -20.49
N PRO A 46 27.62 5.50 -19.39
CA PRO A 46 26.89 5.28 -18.14
C PRO A 46 25.47 5.85 -18.12
N GLN A 47 24.86 6.11 -19.28
CA GLN A 47 23.61 6.90 -19.41
C GLN A 47 22.34 6.29 -18.81
N GLY A 48 22.30 5.01 -18.42
CA GLY A 48 21.09 4.38 -17.87
C GLY A 48 20.99 4.37 -16.34
N SER A 49 22.09 4.48 -15.64
CA SER A 49 22.12 4.28 -14.18
C SER A 49 21.58 5.45 -13.37
N GLY A 50 21.74 6.69 -13.84
CA GLY A 50 21.35 7.90 -13.10
C GLY A 50 19.83 8.09 -13.02
N GLU A 51 19.13 7.78 -14.10
CA GLU A 51 17.66 7.92 -14.15
C GLU A 51 16.97 6.89 -13.25
N PHE A 52 17.47 5.64 -13.26
CA PHE A 52 17.00 4.59 -12.35
C PHE A 52 17.28 4.90 -10.89
N MET A 53 18.45 5.47 -10.57
CA MET A 53 18.76 5.92 -9.21
C MET A 53 17.81 7.02 -8.74
N GLY A 54 17.44 7.96 -9.62
CA GLY A 54 16.46 9.00 -9.34
C GLY A 54 15.08 8.42 -9.01
N GLN A 55 14.61 7.45 -9.79
CA GLN A 55 13.34 6.78 -9.52
C GLN A 55 13.36 6.00 -8.20
N MET A 56 14.45 5.31 -7.87
CA MET A 56 14.61 4.61 -6.60
C MET A 56 14.64 5.55 -5.40
N ALA A 57 15.29 6.71 -5.54
CA ALA A 57 15.24 7.75 -4.50
C ALA A 57 13.80 8.21 -4.25
N GLN A 58 13.00 8.38 -5.32
CA GLN A 58 11.58 8.72 -5.19
C GLN A 58 10.78 7.60 -4.49
N PHE A 59 10.99 6.34 -4.85
CA PHE A 59 10.33 5.22 -4.16
C PHE A 59 10.72 5.14 -2.69
N SER A 60 12.00 5.33 -2.36
CA SER A 60 12.46 5.37 -0.97
C SER A 60 11.84 6.52 -0.18
N MET A 61 11.68 7.69 -0.80
CA MET A 61 10.96 8.82 -0.19
C MET A 61 9.49 8.49 0.09
N LEU A 62 8.79 7.88 -0.88
CA LEU A 62 7.40 7.48 -0.71
C LEU A 62 7.23 6.44 0.39
N GLU A 63 8.14 5.47 0.48
CA GLU A 63 8.17 4.49 1.56
C GLU A 63 8.36 5.15 2.93
N GLN A 64 9.31 6.08 3.05
CA GLN A 64 9.55 6.83 4.28
C GLN A 64 8.35 7.69 4.68
N LEU A 65 7.68 8.35 3.70
CA LEU A 65 6.46 9.11 3.96
C LEU A 65 5.32 8.20 4.43
N THR A 66 5.19 7.02 3.85
CA THR A 66 4.19 6.03 4.29
C THR A 66 4.47 5.57 5.71
N ASN A 67 5.73 5.25 6.03
CA ASN A 67 6.14 4.85 7.38
C ASN A 67 5.90 5.97 8.40
N LEU A 68 6.19 7.22 8.04
CA LEU A 68 5.92 8.38 8.89
C LEU A 68 4.41 8.54 9.12
N THR A 69 3.60 8.44 8.08
CA THR A 69 2.14 8.54 8.20
C THR A 69 1.59 7.44 9.11
N THR A 70 2.09 6.21 8.99
CA THR A 70 1.72 5.11 9.88
C THR A 70 2.09 5.42 11.33
N ALA A 71 3.32 5.84 11.58
CA ALA A 71 3.77 6.19 12.93
C ALA A 71 2.96 7.35 13.55
N MET A 72 2.56 8.33 12.74
CA MET A 72 1.69 9.42 13.20
C MET A 72 0.29 8.92 13.55
N ASN A 73 -0.29 8.02 12.74
CA ASN A 73 -1.59 7.41 13.02
C ASN A 73 -1.55 6.54 14.29
N ASP A 74 -0.50 5.75 14.46
CA ASP A 74 -0.29 4.94 15.66
C ASP A 74 -0.19 5.84 16.92
N SER A 75 0.61 6.90 16.85
CA SER A 75 0.77 7.86 17.95
C SER A 75 -0.55 8.55 18.30
N ARG A 76 -1.31 8.98 17.28
CA ARG A 76 -2.64 9.57 17.47
C ARG A 76 -3.60 8.57 18.12
N THR A 77 -3.57 7.31 17.67
CA THR A 77 -4.47 6.28 18.21
C THR A 77 -4.13 5.94 19.65
N VAL A 78 -2.84 5.84 19.98
CA VAL A 78 -2.40 5.63 21.38
C VAL A 78 -2.84 6.78 22.29
N GLY A 79 -2.88 8.00 21.76
CA GLY A 79 -3.39 9.17 22.47
C GLY A 79 -4.88 9.11 22.84
N LEU A 80 -5.65 8.18 22.24
CA LEU A 80 -7.07 7.97 22.58
C LEU A 80 -7.26 7.08 23.82
N LEU A 81 -6.22 6.36 24.25
CA LEU A 81 -6.32 5.41 25.36
C LEU A 81 -6.79 6.10 26.65
N GLY A 82 -7.83 5.55 27.27
CA GLY A 82 -8.45 6.07 28.49
C GLY A 82 -9.38 7.26 28.29
N HIS A 83 -9.50 7.77 27.08
CA HIS A 83 -10.43 8.85 26.73
C HIS A 83 -11.82 8.31 26.41
N GLU A 84 -12.84 9.11 26.75
CA GLU A 84 -14.20 8.91 26.25
C GLU A 84 -14.27 9.42 24.82
N VAL A 85 -14.76 8.58 23.91
CA VAL A 85 -14.86 8.91 22.50
C VAL A 85 -16.27 8.65 21.97
N THR A 86 -16.70 9.47 21.02
CA THR A 86 -17.89 9.17 20.22
C THR A 86 -17.44 8.65 18.85
N TYR A 87 -17.96 7.52 18.44
CA TYR A 87 -17.64 6.89 17.16
C TYR A 87 -18.89 6.44 16.42
N ILE A 88 -18.78 6.25 15.11
CA ILE A 88 -19.90 5.75 14.30
C ILE A 88 -19.96 4.24 14.38
N GLY A 89 -21.02 3.70 14.96
CA GLY A 89 -21.32 2.27 15.09
C GLY A 89 -21.47 1.56 13.74
N ALA A 90 -21.66 0.23 13.74
CA ALA A 90 -21.88 -0.55 12.53
C ALA A 90 -23.21 -0.22 11.84
N ASP A 91 -24.20 0.18 12.62
CA ASP A 91 -25.53 0.65 12.21
C ASP A 91 -25.57 2.12 11.78
N LYS A 92 -24.39 2.77 11.66
CA LYS A 92 -24.19 4.18 11.32
C LYS A 92 -24.77 5.15 12.35
N THR A 93 -25.05 4.71 13.56
CA THR A 93 -25.43 5.57 14.68
C THR A 93 -24.21 6.00 15.49
N PRO A 94 -24.20 7.20 16.09
CA PRO A 94 -23.15 7.61 17.01
C PRO A 94 -23.27 6.83 18.33
N VAL A 95 -22.16 6.28 18.80
CA VAL A 95 -22.02 5.56 20.06
C VAL A 95 -20.91 6.22 20.85
N THR A 96 -21.11 6.42 22.16
CA THR A 96 -20.09 6.95 23.07
C THR A 96 -19.60 5.84 23.97
N GLY A 97 -18.29 5.80 24.24
CA GLY A 97 -17.67 4.83 25.13
C GLY A 97 -16.22 5.16 25.41
N THR A 98 -15.60 4.42 26.34
CA THR A 98 -14.21 4.64 26.75
C THR A 98 -13.25 3.72 26.01
N VAL A 99 -12.14 4.26 25.52
CA VAL A 99 -11.08 3.48 24.87
C VAL A 99 -10.28 2.71 25.93
N GLU A 100 -10.44 1.40 26.00
CA GLU A 100 -9.81 0.53 26.98
C GLU A 100 -8.44 0.02 26.53
N SER A 101 -8.27 -0.18 25.23
CA SER A 101 -6.99 -0.65 24.66
C SER A 101 -6.80 -0.21 23.21
N VAL A 102 -5.53 -0.16 22.82
CA VAL A 102 -5.09 0.18 21.46
C VAL A 102 -4.19 -0.92 20.95
N ASN A 103 -4.45 -1.41 19.74
CA ASN A 103 -3.62 -2.40 19.06
C ASN A 103 -2.96 -1.75 17.85
N VAL A 104 -1.62 -1.66 17.85
CA VAL A 104 -0.79 -1.09 16.76
C VAL A 104 0.01 -2.17 16.02
N SER A 105 -0.26 -3.46 16.27
CA SER A 105 0.54 -4.55 15.69
C SER A 105 0.20 -4.87 14.24
N GLY A 106 -0.83 -4.25 13.65
CA GLY A 106 -1.31 -4.51 12.28
C GLY A 106 -0.84 -3.45 11.27
N LYS A 107 -1.35 -3.56 10.04
CA LYS A 107 -1.17 -2.53 9.01
C LYS A 107 -1.88 -1.21 9.34
N SER A 108 -2.90 -1.28 10.15
CA SER A 108 -3.67 -0.14 10.64
C SER A 108 -3.97 -0.37 12.12
N PRO A 109 -3.86 0.67 12.97
CA PRO A 109 -4.19 0.54 14.36
C PRO A 109 -5.69 0.26 14.53
N THR A 110 -6.04 -0.40 15.63
CA THR A 110 -7.43 -0.62 16.05
C THR A 110 -7.60 -0.31 17.52
N ILE A 111 -8.80 0.07 17.94
CA ILE A 111 -9.13 0.37 19.33
C ILE A 111 -10.22 -0.56 19.85
N THR A 112 -10.23 -0.75 21.17
CA THR A 112 -11.31 -1.42 21.89
C THR A 112 -12.05 -0.37 22.72
N ILE A 113 -13.37 -0.31 22.56
CA ILE A 113 -14.25 0.62 23.25
C ILE A 113 -15.32 -0.20 23.98
N ASP A 114 -15.38 -0.10 25.30
CA ASP A 114 -16.34 -0.80 26.17
C ASP A 114 -16.48 -2.29 25.82
N GLY A 115 -15.34 -2.99 25.69
CA GLY A 115 -15.26 -4.42 25.32
C GLY A 115 -15.45 -4.72 23.84
N ASN A 116 -15.82 -3.75 22.99
CA ASN A 116 -15.93 -3.94 21.54
C ASN A 116 -14.56 -3.71 20.87
N ALA A 117 -13.91 -4.79 20.45
CA ALA A 117 -12.59 -4.77 19.84
C ALA A 117 -12.64 -4.54 18.32
N GLY A 118 -11.50 -4.11 17.75
CA GLY A 118 -11.32 -4.02 16.30
C GLY A 118 -11.99 -2.81 15.65
N ILE A 119 -12.30 -1.78 16.42
CA ILE A 119 -12.86 -0.53 15.90
C ILE A 119 -11.75 0.27 15.24
N ASP A 120 -12.01 0.76 14.02
CA ASP A 120 -11.10 1.66 13.30
C ASP A 120 -11.11 3.05 13.96
N PRO A 121 -9.95 3.59 14.39
CA PRO A 121 -9.87 4.94 14.96
C PRO A 121 -10.39 6.05 14.04
N ALA A 122 -10.39 5.83 12.72
CA ALA A 122 -10.95 6.77 11.76
C ALA A 122 -12.47 6.98 11.92
N ARG A 123 -13.17 6.07 12.62
CA ARG A 123 -14.60 6.19 12.91
C ARG A 123 -14.90 7.06 14.13
N VAL A 124 -13.87 7.47 14.89
CA VAL A 124 -14.00 8.38 16.03
C VAL A 124 -14.27 9.79 15.51
N THR A 125 -15.36 10.39 15.98
CA THR A 125 -15.79 11.73 15.58
C THR A 125 -15.56 12.78 16.65
N GLU A 126 -15.49 12.38 17.91
CA GLU A 126 -15.26 13.28 19.05
C GLU A 126 -14.44 12.57 20.14
N VAL A 127 -13.60 13.31 20.84
CA VAL A 127 -12.76 12.85 21.96
C VAL A 127 -12.97 13.81 23.13
N ARG A 128 -13.14 13.25 24.34
CA ARG A 128 -13.30 14.00 25.60
C ARG A 128 -12.35 13.53 26.66
#